data_f26c8b1b4716210a64889aaff3d3668f
#
_entry.id   f26c8b1b4716210a64889aaff3d3668f
#
_cell.length_a   1.000
_cell.length_b   1.000
_cell.length_c   1.000
_cell.angle_alpha   90.00
_cell.angle_beta   90.00
_cell.angle_gamma   90.00
#
_symmetry.space_group_name_H-M   'P 1'
#
loop_
_entity.id
_entity.type
_entity.pdbx_description
1 polymer ?
#
loop_
_entity_poly.entity_id
_entity_poly.type
_entity_poly.pdbx_seq_one_letter_code
_entity_poly.pdbx_strand_id
1 'polypeptide(L)' 'MNKNEFIKAFESTLRNANVDVINLDLIDDEHVEITYVGGGKRKVNIACDSYKSIMIDVLKYCE' A
#
# COMPACT_ATOMS: atom_id res chain seq x y z
N MET A 1 -13.23 -5.26 9.09
CA MET A 1 -12.47 -4.34 8.19
C MET A 1 -12.33 -4.98 6.82
N ASN A 2 -12.74 -4.29 5.78
CA ASN A 2 -12.55 -4.81 4.42
C ASN A 2 -11.19 -4.38 3.88
N LYS A 3 -10.84 -4.90 2.71
CA LYS A 3 -9.52 -4.67 2.15
C LYS A 3 -9.26 -3.18 1.89
N ASN A 4 -10.26 -2.46 1.38
CA ASN A 4 -10.10 -1.05 1.09
C ASN A 4 -9.88 -0.24 2.38
N GLU A 5 -10.63 -0.54 3.42
CA GLU A 5 -10.44 0.13 4.72
C GLU A 5 -9.06 -0.16 5.29
N PHE A 6 -8.60 -1.41 5.16
CA PHE A 6 -7.27 -1.78 5.62
C PHE A 6 -6.18 -1.01 4.87
N ILE A 7 -6.29 -0.91 3.54
CA ILE A 7 -5.31 -0.18 2.73
C ILE A 7 -5.27 1.29 3.13
N LYS A 8 -6.41 1.91 3.37
CA LYS A 8 -6.44 3.32 3.76
C LYS A 8 -5.86 3.55 5.16
N ALA A 9 -6.10 2.63 6.09
CA ALA A 9 -5.50 2.70 7.42
C ALA A 9 -3.97 2.53 7.34
N PHE A 10 -3.52 1.62 6.50
CA PHE A 10 -2.09 1.39 6.30
C PHE A 10 -1.42 2.59 5.64
N GLU A 11 -2.09 3.21 4.68
CA GLU A 11 -1.61 4.45 4.05
C GLU A 11 -1.36 5.52 5.12
N SER A 12 -2.32 5.72 6.00
CA SER A 12 -2.17 6.72 7.08
C SER A 12 -0.98 6.39 7.97
N THR A 13 -0.81 5.12 8.31
CA THR A 13 0.32 4.67 9.12
C THR A 13 1.66 4.95 8.44
N LEU A 14 1.76 4.65 7.15
CA LEU A 14 2.99 4.88 6.41
C LEU A 14 3.32 6.37 6.30
N ARG A 15 2.31 7.20 6.07
CA ARG A 15 2.52 8.65 6.00
C ARG A 15 3.01 9.19 7.33
N ASN A 16 2.48 8.69 8.44
CA ASN A 16 2.91 9.11 9.77
C ASN A 16 4.28 8.57 10.15
N ALA A 17 4.72 7.51 9.49
CA ALA A 17 6.03 6.91 9.75
C ALA A 17 7.15 7.56 8.94
N ASN A 18 6.84 8.59 8.13
CA ASN A 18 7.82 9.30 7.30
C ASN A 18 8.52 8.43 6.27
N VAL A 19 7.83 7.42 5.75
CA VAL A 19 8.34 6.70 4.59
C VAL A 19 8.00 7.48 3.33
N ASP A 20 8.67 7.20 2.22
CA ASP A 20 8.53 7.97 0.98
C ASP A 20 7.27 7.62 0.19
N VAL A 21 6.15 7.47 0.89
CA VAL A 21 4.87 7.12 0.28
C VAL A 21 3.86 8.22 0.59
N ILE A 22 3.20 8.71 -0.46
CA ILE A 22 2.13 9.69 -0.32
C ILE A 22 0.79 8.99 -0.20
N ASN A 23 0.59 7.94 -1.00
CA ASN A 23 -0.75 7.39 -1.20
C ASN A 23 -0.69 5.90 -1.49
N LEU A 24 -1.73 5.19 -1.03
CA LEU A 24 -1.97 3.80 -1.41
C LEU A 24 -3.40 3.71 -1.93
N ASP A 25 -3.56 3.19 -3.14
CA ASP A 25 -4.88 3.04 -3.74
C ASP A 25 -5.14 1.59 -4.09
N LEU A 26 -6.26 1.06 -3.64
CA LEU A 26 -6.71 -0.26 -4.05
C LEU A 26 -7.34 -0.13 -5.42
N ILE A 27 -6.62 -0.58 -6.45
CA ILE A 27 -7.07 -0.45 -7.83
C ILE A 27 -8.17 -1.45 -8.12
N ASP A 28 -7.95 -2.70 -7.68
CA ASP A 28 -8.92 -3.77 -7.79
C ASP A 28 -8.66 -4.76 -6.67
N ASP A 29 -9.32 -5.91 -6.66
CA ASP A 29 -9.17 -6.88 -5.58
C ASP A 29 -7.78 -7.51 -5.51
N GLU A 30 -6.96 -7.29 -6.51
CA GLU A 30 -5.67 -7.96 -6.63
C GLU A 30 -4.47 -7.02 -6.63
N HIS A 31 -4.69 -5.70 -6.74
CA HIS A 31 -3.59 -4.75 -6.91
C HIS A 31 -3.75 -3.51 -6.06
N VAL A 32 -2.63 -3.07 -5.51
CA VAL A 32 -2.52 -1.78 -4.82
C VAL A 32 -1.52 -0.93 -5.59
N GLU A 33 -1.84 0.34 -5.81
CA GLU A 33 -0.91 1.28 -6.40
C GLU A 33 -0.29 2.13 -5.31
N ILE A 34 1.03 2.16 -5.26
CA ILE A 34 1.79 3.00 -4.34
C ILE A 34 2.20 4.26 -5.09
N THR A 35 1.90 5.43 -4.52
CA THR A 35 2.36 6.71 -5.06
C THR A 35 3.45 7.25 -4.12
N TYR A 36 4.62 7.53 -4.68
CA TYR A 36 5.77 7.97 -3.92
C TYR A 36 5.87 9.50 -3.88
N VAL A 37 6.60 10.00 -2.89
CA VAL A 37 6.80 11.44 -2.72
C VAL A 37 7.38 12.09 -3.98
N GLY A 38 8.24 11.40 -4.70
CA GLY A 38 8.83 11.91 -5.93
C GLY A 38 7.91 11.91 -7.14
N GLY A 39 6.68 11.43 -7.01
CA GLY A 39 5.73 11.35 -8.12
C GLY A 39 5.71 10.02 -8.85
N GLY A 40 6.62 9.11 -8.53
CA GLY A 40 6.62 7.78 -9.10
C GLY A 40 5.48 6.93 -8.55
N LYS A 41 5.10 5.92 -9.31
CA LYS A 41 4.04 4.99 -8.90
C LYS A 41 4.48 3.55 -9.15
N ARG A 42 3.96 2.64 -8.32
CA ARG A 42 4.22 1.21 -8.49
C ARG A 42 2.95 0.42 -8.17
N LYS A 43 2.65 -0.54 -9.03
CA LYS A 43 1.53 -1.44 -8.82
C LYS A 43 2.06 -2.71 -8.16
N VAL A 44 1.45 -3.12 -7.06
CA VAL A 44 1.84 -4.31 -6.30
C VAL A 44 0.70 -5.31 -6.35
N ASN A 45 1.02 -6.55 -6.71
CA ASN A 45 0.03 -7.62 -6.72
C ASN A 45 -0.16 -8.14 -5.30
N ILE A 46 -1.41 -8.11 -4.82
CA ILE A 46 -1.78 -8.57 -3.48
C ILE A 46 -2.83 -9.67 -3.52
N ALA A 47 -3.00 -10.31 -4.68
CA ALA A 47 -3.99 -11.37 -4.84
C ALA A 47 -3.72 -12.50 -3.86
N CYS A 48 -4.77 -12.99 -3.22
CA CYS A 48 -4.71 -14.10 -2.27
C CYS A 48 -3.88 -13.84 -1.02
N ASP A 49 -3.45 -12.61 -0.79
CA ASP A 49 -2.63 -12.31 0.38
C ASP A 49 -3.50 -12.09 1.62
N SER A 50 -2.98 -12.53 2.76
CA SER A 50 -3.53 -12.09 4.04
C SER A 50 -3.15 -10.64 4.26
N TYR A 51 -3.79 -9.97 5.20
CA TYR A 51 -3.44 -8.57 5.49
C TYR A 51 -1.98 -8.45 5.93
N LYS A 52 -1.48 -9.43 6.67
CA LYS A 52 -0.07 -9.45 7.06
C LYS A 52 0.83 -9.51 5.82
N SER A 53 0.52 -10.37 4.88
CA SER A 53 1.31 -10.48 3.64
C SER A 53 1.24 -9.21 2.80
N ILE A 54 0.08 -8.57 2.77
CA ILE A 54 -0.07 -7.29 2.07
C ILE A 54 0.87 -6.25 2.68
N MET A 55 0.92 -6.15 4.00
CA MET A 55 1.82 -5.22 4.67
C MET A 55 3.28 -5.49 4.31
N ILE A 56 3.68 -6.77 4.34
CA ILE A 56 5.04 -7.15 4.00
C ILE A 56 5.39 -6.77 2.57
N ASP A 57 4.49 -7.09 1.63
CA ASP A 57 4.72 -6.82 0.22
C ASP A 57 4.81 -5.31 -0.06
N VAL A 58 3.92 -4.53 0.54
CA VAL A 58 3.95 -3.08 0.36
C VAL A 58 5.23 -2.49 0.94
N LEU A 59 5.62 -2.94 2.14
CA LEU A 59 6.84 -2.42 2.79
C LEU A 59 8.10 -2.69 1.99
N LYS A 60 8.15 -3.75 1.21
CA LYS A 60 9.29 -4.01 0.33
C LYS A 60 9.52 -2.90 -0.69
N TYR A 61 8.49 -2.18 -1.02
CA TYR A 61 8.54 -1.15 -2.05
C TYR A 61 8.43 0.27 -1.49
N CYS A 62 8.53 0.42 -0.18
CA CYS A 62 8.34 1.72 0.48
C CYS A 62 9.66 2.38 0.89
N GLU A 63 10.67 2.19 0.13
CA GLU A 63 11.95 2.81 0.49
C GLU A 63 12.22 4.08 -0.28
#